data_4c6d69e1f8888f93638cafeccf7352c5
#
_entry.id   4c6d69e1f8888f93638cafeccf7352c5
#
_cell.length_a   1.000
_cell.length_b   1.000
_cell.length_c   1.000
_cell.angle_alpha   90.00
_cell.angle_beta   90.00
_cell.angle_gamma   90.00
#
_symmetry.space_group_name_H-M   'P 1'
#
loop_
_entity.id
_entity.type
_entity.pdbx_description
1 polymer ?
#
loop_
_entity_poly.entity_id
_entity_poly.type
_entity_poly.pdbx_seq_one_letter_code
_entity_poly.pdbx_strand_id
1 'polypeptide(L)'
;MTTFVTGGLGFIGSNFVISHLEKHKTEDIVIIDNQSYAASKDNLQGYWDDWRIKYEFCSISDAASLQAMYTKYKPKIVYNFAAETHVDNSIAGDDKFVSTNIIGTHNILKCVRAHGGKLVHVSTDEVYGSLPLEGDEKFTEDTPYNPRNPYSATKAASDHLVRSYINTHKINAVVTNCSNNYGPRQHSEKFIPTVINHILNRKPIPLYGTGTNIRDWLYVEDHCEALLAIGEQNPSDDRYNIGGGVEMTNYQMAVTILDIMGKPISDRWFKYVDDRPGHDLRYAMDYSKLTKQFGWMPRHNLVTGLEKTLRWYYA
;
A
#
# COMPACT_ATOMS: atom_id res chain seq x y z
N MET A 1 -23.08 -1.09 -9.48
CA MET A 1 -22.23 -2.23 -9.02
C MET A 1 -21.72 -1.87 -7.63
N THR A 2 -21.57 -2.83 -6.71
CA THR A 2 -21.03 -2.51 -5.36
C THR A 2 -19.58 -2.98 -5.26
N THR A 3 -18.70 -2.06 -4.87
CA THR A 3 -17.28 -2.30 -4.63
C THR A 3 -16.99 -2.21 -3.14
N PHE A 4 -16.29 -3.19 -2.57
CA PHE A 4 -15.77 -3.12 -1.20
C PHE A 4 -14.34 -2.62 -1.21
N VAL A 5 -14.04 -1.71 -0.27
CA VAL A 5 -12.69 -1.22 0.02
C VAL A 5 -12.42 -1.40 1.51
N THR A 6 -11.68 -2.45 1.86
CA THR A 6 -11.25 -2.65 3.25
C THR A 6 -10.02 -1.80 3.53
N GLY A 7 -9.93 -1.21 4.72
CA GLY A 7 -8.86 -0.24 5.01
C GLY A 7 -8.98 1.07 4.22
N GLY A 8 -10.21 1.43 3.83
CA GLY A 8 -10.48 2.60 2.97
C GLY A 8 -10.29 3.96 3.65
N LEU A 9 -10.05 4.00 4.95
CA LEU A 9 -9.70 5.22 5.70
C LEU A 9 -8.19 5.39 5.87
N GLY A 10 -7.39 4.38 5.48
CA GLY A 10 -5.94 4.45 5.46
C GLY A 10 -5.41 5.25 4.26
N PHE A 11 -4.08 5.37 4.16
CA PHE A 11 -3.39 6.14 3.12
C PHE A 11 -3.77 5.70 1.69
N ILE A 12 -3.42 4.47 1.30
CA ILE A 12 -3.66 4.01 -0.09
C ILE A 12 -5.16 3.83 -0.32
N GLY A 13 -5.88 3.25 0.66
CA GLY A 13 -7.31 2.99 0.56
C GLY A 13 -8.15 4.24 0.33
N SER A 14 -7.86 5.36 1.01
CA SER A 14 -8.58 6.62 0.82
C SER A 14 -8.29 7.27 -0.55
N ASN A 15 -7.05 7.22 -1.02
CA ASN A 15 -6.71 7.65 -2.38
C ASN A 15 -7.41 6.78 -3.43
N PHE A 16 -7.49 5.47 -3.19
CA PHE A 16 -8.23 4.55 -4.06
C PHE A 16 -9.73 4.86 -4.09
N VAL A 17 -10.36 5.13 -2.94
CA VAL A 17 -11.78 5.55 -2.87
C VAL A 17 -12.01 6.78 -3.75
N ILE A 18 -11.15 7.79 -3.66
CA ILE A 18 -11.25 9.01 -4.46
C ILE A 18 -11.11 8.69 -5.95
N SER A 19 -10.06 7.97 -6.35
CA SER A 19 -9.83 7.58 -7.74
C SER A 19 -10.99 6.77 -8.32
N HIS A 20 -11.58 5.87 -7.52
CA HIS A 20 -12.77 5.11 -7.92
C HIS A 20 -13.98 6.02 -8.17
N LEU A 21 -14.26 6.96 -7.27
CA LEU A 21 -15.37 7.91 -7.41
C LEU A 21 -15.21 8.83 -8.62
N GLU A 22 -13.98 9.24 -8.92
CA GLU A 22 -13.69 10.06 -10.10
C GLU A 22 -13.91 9.30 -11.40
N LYS A 23 -13.56 8.02 -11.43
CA LYS A 23 -13.71 7.15 -12.59
C LYS A 23 -15.13 6.65 -12.79
N HIS A 24 -15.80 6.21 -11.73
CA HIS A 24 -17.13 5.57 -11.76
C HIS A 24 -18.20 6.49 -11.20
N LYS A 25 -19.08 7.00 -12.06
CA LYS A 25 -20.08 8.01 -11.66
C LYS A 25 -21.33 7.42 -10.97
N THR A 26 -21.57 6.12 -11.09
CA THR A 26 -22.82 5.47 -10.65
C THR A 26 -22.61 4.23 -9.78
N GLU A 27 -21.39 3.89 -9.42
CA GLU A 27 -21.07 2.69 -8.67
C GLU A 27 -20.96 2.98 -7.18
N ASP A 28 -21.63 2.17 -6.36
CA ASP A 28 -21.55 2.24 -4.91
C ASP A 28 -20.22 1.71 -4.41
N ILE A 29 -19.61 2.42 -3.48
CA ILE A 29 -18.44 1.99 -2.75
C ILE A 29 -18.76 1.82 -1.26
N VAL A 30 -18.43 0.68 -0.70
CA VAL A 30 -18.58 0.40 0.73
C VAL A 30 -17.19 0.33 1.35
N ILE A 31 -16.90 1.29 2.19
CA ILE A 31 -15.66 1.35 2.97
C ILE A 31 -15.85 0.50 4.22
N ILE A 32 -14.99 -0.49 4.41
CA ILE A 32 -14.93 -1.33 5.61
C ILE A 32 -13.62 -1.00 6.34
N ASP A 33 -13.73 -0.40 7.51
CA ASP A 33 -12.56 0.04 8.27
C ASP A 33 -12.88 0.04 9.77
N ASN A 34 -11.93 -0.38 10.60
CA ASN A 34 -12.04 -0.40 12.05
C ASN A 34 -11.41 0.84 12.71
N GLN A 35 -11.00 1.82 11.91
CA GLN A 35 -10.35 3.05 12.39
C GLN A 35 -9.14 2.76 13.30
N SER A 36 -8.25 1.87 12.84
CA SER A 36 -6.98 1.66 13.55
C SER A 36 -6.13 2.95 13.52
N TYR A 37 -4.98 2.93 14.20
CA TYR A 37 -4.17 4.12 14.47
C TYR A 37 -3.77 4.95 13.22
N ALA A 38 -3.63 4.32 12.05
CA ALA A 38 -3.24 4.99 10.80
C ALA A 38 -4.42 5.37 9.89
N ALA A 39 -5.66 5.10 10.34
CA ALA A 39 -6.88 5.43 9.60
C ALA A 39 -7.48 6.75 10.10
N SER A 40 -7.90 7.62 9.19
CA SER A 40 -8.61 8.85 9.52
C SER A 40 -9.77 9.10 8.57
N LYS A 41 -10.92 9.50 9.13
CA LYS A 41 -12.05 10.01 8.33
C LYS A 41 -11.70 11.29 7.58
N ASP A 42 -10.74 12.07 8.09
CA ASP A 42 -10.27 13.31 7.46
C ASP A 42 -9.61 13.03 6.10
N ASN A 43 -9.10 11.81 5.87
CA ASN A 43 -8.57 11.41 4.58
C ASN A 43 -9.61 11.47 3.45
N LEU A 44 -10.90 11.45 3.78
CA LEU A 44 -12.02 11.58 2.84
C LEU A 44 -12.84 12.84 3.08
N GLN A 45 -12.26 13.87 3.74
CA GLN A 45 -12.90 15.17 3.91
C GLN A 45 -13.30 15.73 2.55
N GLY A 46 -14.56 16.21 2.44
CA GLY A 46 -15.13 16.70 1.19
C GLY A 46 -15.79 15.64 0.30
N TYR A 47 -15.69 14.34 0.66
CA TYR A 47 -16.31 13.25 -0.10
C TYR A 47 -17.46 12.56 0.67
N TRP A 48 -17.65 12.85 1.96
CA TRP A 48 -18.65 12.17 2.80
C TRP A 48 -20.10 12.40 2.38
N ASP A 49 -20.39 13.49 1.68
CA ASP A 49 -21.74 13.81 1.17
C ASP A 49 -22.03 13.10 -0.17
N ASP A 50 -21.06 12.36 -0.73
CA ASP A 50 -21.30 11.59 -1.94
C ASP A 50 -22.17 10.37 -1.65
N TRP A 51 -23.36 10.32 -2.24
CA TRP A 51 -24.37 9.27 -2.04
C TRP A 51 -23.87 7.84 -2.35
N ARG A 52 -22.80 7.71 -3.13
CA ARG A 52 -22.18 6.43 -3.48
C ARG A 52 -21.36 5.83 -2.34
N ILE A 53 -20.91 6.64 -1.38
CA ILE A 53 -20.09 6.19 -0.26
C ILE A 53 -21.00 5.64 0.85
N LYS A 54 -20.71 4.43 1.28
CA LYS A 54 -21.22 3.82 2.50
C LYS A 54 -20.05 3.44 3.37
N TYR A 55 -20.15 3.71 4.66
CA TYR A 55 -19.12 3.37 5.63
C TYR A 55 -19.65 2.38 6.65
N GLU A 56 -18.92 1.28 6.85
CA GLU A 56 -19.19 0.26 7.84
C GLU A 56 -17.98 0.12 8.78
N PHE A 57 -18.22 0.36 10.06
CA PHE A 57 -17.20 0.12 11.09
C PHE A 57 -17.07 -1.38 11.33
N CYS A 58 -16.04 -2.00 10.79
CA CYS A 58 -15.82 -3.44 10.88
C CYS A 58 -14.34 -3.78 10.76
N SER A 59 -13.86 -4.68 11.63
CA SER A 59 -12.55 -5.30 11.46
C SER A 59 -12.67 -6.51 10.52
N ILE A 60 -11.74 -6.65 9.58
CA ILE A 60 -11.65 -7.86 8.76
C ILE A 60 -11.34 -9.12 9.58
N SER A 61 -10.78 -8.96 10.79
CA SER A 61 -10.55 -10.06 11.74
C SER A 61 -11.84 -10.57 12.40
N ASP A 62 -12.92 -9.78 12.40
CA ASP A 62 -14.25 -10.19 12.87
C ASP A 62 -15.02 -10.92 11.74
N ALA A 63 -14.94 -12.24 11.76
CA ALA A 63 -15.54 -13.07 10.73
C ALA A 63 -17.07 -12.91 10.63
N ALA A 64 -17.77 -12.73 11.78
CA ALA A 64 -19.23 -12.64 11.80
C ALA A 64 -19.71 -11.32 11.21
N SER A 65 -19.13 -10.21 11.63
CA SER A 65 -19.42 -8.88 11.09
C SER A 65 -19.11 -8.79 9.60
N LEU A 66 -17.96 -9.29 9.17
CA LEU A 66 -17.56 -9.30 7.77
C LEU A 66 -18.53 -10.12 6.90
N GLN A 67 -18.93 -11.32 7.36
CA GLN A 67 -19.93 -12.16 6.69
C GLN A 67 -21.29 -11.45 6.56
N ALA A 68 -21.73 -10.74 7.59
CA ALA A 68 -22.96 -9.93 7.54
C ALA A 68 -22.88 -8.83 6.47
N MET A 69 -21.72 -8.14 6.35
CA MET A 69 -21.50 -7.12 5.31
C MET A 69 -21.57 -7.73 3.90
N TYR A 70 -20.93 -8.88 3.67
CA TYR A 70 -21.00 -9.56 2.37
C TYR A 70 -22.42 -9.99 2.01
N THR A 71 -23.20 -10.48 2.99
CA THR A 71 -24.61 -10.83 2.81
C THR A 71 -25.47 -9.64 2.45
N LYS A 72 -25.25 -8.50 3.15
CA LYS A 72 -25.99 -7.24 2.96
C LYS A 72 -25.71 -6.62 1.60
N TYR A 73 -24.45 -6.48 1.21
CA TYR A 73 -24.03 -5.67 0.08
C TYR A 73 -23.71 -6.46 -1.19
N LYS A 74 -23.37 -7.74 -1.09
CA LYS A 74 -23.06 -8.64 -2.21
C LYS A 74 -22.05 -8.02 -3.18
N PRO A 75 -20.82 -7.67 -2.72
CA PRO A 75 -19.85 -6.95 -3.53
C PRO A 75 -19.46 -7.75 -4.77
N LYS A 76 -19.26 -7.05 -5.89
CA LYS A 76 -18.73 -7.64 -7.13
C LYS A 76 -17.21 -7.66 -7.16
N ILE A 77 -16.59 -6.64 -6.55
CA ILE A 77 -15.14 -6.53 -6.41
C ILE A 77 -14.83 -6.10 -4.96
N VAL A 78 -13.77 -6.67 -4.42
CA VAL A 78 -13.22 -6.35 -3.11
C VAL A 78 -11.77 -5.97 -3.28
N TYR A 79 -11.41 -4.75 -2.92
CA TYR A 79 -10.02 -4.30 -2.81
C TYR A 79 -9.61 -4.35 -1.34
N ASN A 80 -8.67 -5.24 -1.03
CA ASN A 80 -8.23 -5.43 0.35
C ASN A 80 -6.96 -4.63 0.66
N PHE A 81 -7.14 -3.43 1.23
CA PHE A 81 -6.04 -2.60 1.76
C PHE A 81 -5.86 -2.76 3.27
N ALA A 82 -6.84 -3.36 3.98
CA ALA A 82 -6.77 -3.50 5.42
C ALA A 82 -5.56 -4.35 5.83
N ALA A 83 -4.62 -3.73 6.53
CA ALA A 83 -3.41 -4.36 7.04
C ALA A 83 -2.78 -3.53 8.16
N GLU A 84 -2.10 -4.18 9.09
CA GLU A 84 -1.08 -3.56 9.92
C GLU A 84 0.22 -3.46 9.11
N THR A 85 0.87 -2.27 9.07
CA THR A 85 1.92 -1.99 8.08
C THR A 85 3.20 -1.36 8.61
N HIS A 86 3.31 -1.09 9.92
CA HIS A 86 4.50 -0.45 10.49
C HIS A 86 5.50 -1.49 10.95
N VAL A 87 6.65 -1.58 10.26
CA VAL A 87 7.66 -2.62 10.52
C VAL A 87 8.15 -2.58 11.97
N ASP A 88 8.49 -1.38 12.50
CA ASP A 88 9.01 -1.27 13.86
C ASP A 88 7.97 -1.73 14.90
N ASN A 89 6.69 -1.42 14.68
CA ASN A 89 5.60 -1.94 15.53
C ASN A 89 5.49 -3.46 15.44
N SER A 90 5.76 -4.06 14.27
CA SER A 90 5.74 -5.52 14.12
C SER A 90 6.88 -6.22 14.85
N ILE A 91 8.02 -5.54 15.00
CA ILE A 91 9.17 -6.03 15.79
C ILE A 91 8.88 -5.93 17.28
N ALA A 92 8.18 -4.89 17.71
CA ALA A 92 7.79 -4.69 19.12
C ALA A 92 6.66 -5.62 19.58
N GLY A 93 5.76 -6.04 18.65
CA GLY A 93 4.66 -6.96 18.95
C GLY A 93 3.85 -7.30 17.68
N ASP A 94 3.80 -8.56 17.34
CA ASP A 94 3.30 -9.06 16.05
C ASP A 94 1.85 -9.60 16.07
N ASP A 95 1.23 -9.76 17.24
CA ASP A 95 -0.12 -10.33 17.38
C ASP A 95 -1.17 -9.66 16.48
N LYS A 96 -1.14 -8.31 16.42
CA LYS A 96 -2.06 -7.54 15.56
C LYS A 96 -1.82 -7.80 14.08
N PHE A 97 -0.56 -7.99 13.69
CA PHE A 97 -0.17 -8.30 12.31
C PHE A 97 -0.68 -9.68 11.91
N VAL A 98 -0.53 -10.68 12.76
CA VAL A 98 -1.09 -12.02 12.53
C VAL A 98 -2.61 -11.94 12.44
N SER A 99 -3.27 -11.28 13.39
CA SER A 99 -4.73 -11.16 13.43
C SER A 99 -5.28 -10.43 12.19
N THR A 100 -4.71 -9.27 11.83
CA THR A 100 -5.23 -8.48 10.72
C THR A 100 -4.79 -9.06 9.37
N ASN A 101 -3.46 -9.26 9.17
CA ASN A 101 -2.94 -9.59 7.85
C ASN A 101 -3.23 -11.02 7.45
N ILE A 102 -3.20 -11.99 8.38
CA ILE A 102 -3.42 -13.41 8.09
C ILE A 102 -4.88 -13.79 8.32
N ILE A 103 -5.39 -13.67 9.56
CA ILE A 103 -6.76 -14.10 9.90
C ILE A 103 -7.78 -13.23 9.17
N GLY A 104 -7.58 -11.91 9.11
CA GLY A 104 -8.44 -10.99 8.37
C GLY A 104 -8.52 -11.34 6.89
N THR A 105 -7.39 -11.57 6.23
CA THR A 105 -7.36 -12.02 4.82
C THR A 105 -8.06 -13.36 4.64
N HIS A 106 -7.83 -14.32 5.55
CA HIS A 106 -8.53 -15.60 5.52
C HIS A 106 -10.06 -15.43 5.63
N ASN A 107 -10.55 -14.52 6.45
CA ASN A 107 -12.00 -14.25 6.56
C ASN A 107 -12.56 -13.67 5.25
N ILE A 108 -11.83 -12.74 4.60
CA ILE A 108 -12.20 -12.23 3.26
C ILE A 108 -12.29 -13.38 2.25
N LEU A 109 -11.29 -14.26 2.23
CA LEU A 109 -11.27 -15.41 1.31
C LEU A 109 -12.47 -16.35 1.52
N LYS A 110 -12.87 -16.61 2.77
CA LYS A 110 -14.08 -17.39 3.07
C LYS A 110 -15.33 -16.70 2.52
N CYS A 111 -15.44 -15.38 2.67
CA CYS A 111 -16.56 -14.62 2.16
C CYS A 111 -16.60 -14.62 0.62
N VAL A 112 -15.47 -14.38 -0.05
CA VAL A 112 -15.37 -14.45 -1.53
C VAL A 112 -15.74 -15.83 -2.03
N ARG A 113 -15.28 -16.90 -1.37
CA ARG A 113 -15.65 -18.27 -1.71
C ARG A 113 -17.15 -18.53 -1.58
N ALA A 114 -17.78 -18.00 -0.53
CA ALA A 114 -19.20 -18.23 -0.23
C ALA A 114 -20.15 -17.40 -1.10
N HIS A 115 -19.78 -16.15 -1.42
CA HIS A 115 -20.65 -15.19 -2.08
C HIS A 115 -20.25 -14.87 -3.52
N GLY A 116 -19.08 -15.31 -3.97
CA GLY A 116 -18.51 -14.91 -5.25
C GLY A 116 -17.91 -13.51 -5.22
N GLY A 117 -17.67 -12.95 -6.41
CA GLY A 117 -16.99 -11.68 -6.60
C GLY A 117 -15.50 -11.86 -6.87
N LYS A 118 -14.80 -10.74 -7.12
CA LYS A 118 -13.37 -10.70 -7.38
C LYS A 118 -12.63 -10.08 -6.20
N LEU A 119 -11.52 -10.67 -5.80
CA LEU A 119 -10.62 -10.10 -4.80
C LEU A 119 -9.37 -9.52 -5.45
N VAL A 120 -9.06 -8.27 -5.19
CA VAL A 120 -7.75 -7.65 -5.43
C VAL A 120 -7.08 -7.50 -4.07
N HIS A 121 -6.10 -8.36 -3.78
CA HIS A 121 -5.36 -8.35 -2.52
C HIS A 121 -4.10 -7.52 -2.66
N VAL A 122 -4.03 -6.41 -1.92
CA VAL A 122 -2.89 -5.48 -1.97
C VAL A 122 -1.82 -5.93 -0.98
N SER A 123 -0.66 -6.30 -1.51
CA SER A 123 0.53 -6.73 -0.77
C SER A 123 1.69 -5.77 -1.01
N THR A 124 2.90 -6.18 -0.74
CA THR A 124 4.11 -5.35 -0.70
C THR A 124 5.29 -6.07 -1.37
N ASP A 125 6.27 -5.31 -1.85
CA ASP A 125 7.57 -5.80 -2.32
C ASP A 125 8.41 -6.42 -1.18
N GLU A 126 8.18 -6.04 0.07
CA GLU A 126 8.90 -6.56 1.22
C GLU A 126 8.79 -8.09 1.39
N VAL A 127 7.80 -8.73 0.76
CA VAL A 127 7.66 -10.20 0.76
C VAL A 127 8.81 -10.89 0.03
N TYR A 128 9.46 -10.22 -0.93
CA TYR A 128 10.58 -10.77 -1.69
C TYR A 128 11.91 -10.73 -0.92
N GLY A 129 12.00 -9.93 0.15
CA GLY A 129 13.23 -9.74 0.92
C GLY A 129 14.08 -8.59 0.37
N SER A 130 15.40 -8.77 0.37
CA SER A 130 16.35 -7.70 0.07
C SER A 130 17.23 -8.03 -1.13
N LEU A 131 17.34 -7.08 -2.06
CA LEU A 131 18.36 -7.11 -3.12
C LEU A 131 19.70 -6.54 -2.60
N PRO A 132 20.83 -6.89 -3.23
CA PRO A 132 22.11 -6.21 -3.02
C PRO A 132 22.01 -4.73 -3.35
N LEU A 133 22.85 -3.89 -2.70
CA LEU A 133 22.89 -2.45 -3.01
C LEU A 133 23.37 -2.19 -4.44
N GLU A 134 24.29 -3.04 -4.94
CA GLU A 134 24.82 -2.97 -6.29
C GLU A 134 24.13 -4.03 -7.17
N GLY A 135 23.99 -3.73 -8.47
CA GLY A 135 23.38 -4.62 -9.45
C GLY A 135 22.09 -4.07 -10.05
N ASP A 136 21.66 -4.69 -11.15
CA ASP A 136 20.47 -4.30 -11.92
C ASP A 136 19.27 -5.26 -11.70
N GLU A 137 19.42 -6.22 -10.78
CA GLU A 137 18.36 -7.19 -10.50
C GLU A 137 17.14 -6.48 -9.94
N LYS A 138 15.96 -6.98 -10.36
CA LYS A 138 14.65 -6.53 -9.88
C LYS A 138 13.82 -7.73 -9.46
N PHE A 139 12.93 -7.51 -8.50
CA PHE A 139 11.93 -8.49 -8.14
C PHE A 139 10.93 -8.65 -9.29
N THR A 140 10.78 -9.86 -9.76
CA THR A 140 9.73 -10.27 -10.70
C THR A 140 8.66 -11.06 -9.95
N GLU A 141 7.54 -11.35 -10.60
CA GLU A 141 6.49 -12.20 -10.01
C GLU A 141 6.96 -13.65 -9.77
N ASP A 142 8.07 -14.07 -10.40
CA ASP A 142 8.67 -15.40 -10.20
C ASP A 142 9.73 -15.42 -9.09
N THR A 143 10.10 -14.25 -8.55
CA THR A 143 11.04 -14.17 -7.42
C THR A 143 10.48 -14.89 -6.20
N PRO A 144 11.24 -15.83 -5.59
CA PRO A 144 10.81 -16.49 -4.36
C PRO A 144 10.65 -15.50 -3.20
N TYR A 145 9.64 -15.71 -2.37
CA TYR A 145 9.44 -14.92 -1.15
C TYR A 145 10.52 -15.25 -0.10
N ASN A 146 11.10 -14.21 0.48
CA ASN A 146 12.11 -14.28 1.53
C ASN A 146 11.93 -13.13 2.55
N PRO A 147 10.76 -13.03 3.23
CA PRO A 147 10.47 -11.93 4.15
C PRO A 147 11.42 -11.93 5.34
N ARG A 148 11.87 -10.75 5.80
CA ARG A 148 12.91 -10.61 6.82
C ARG A 148 12.45 -9.96 8.12
N ASN A 149 11.18 -9.58 8.23
CA ASN A 149 10.58 -9.02 9.45
C ASN A 149 9.15 -9.57 9.64
N PRO A 150 8.54 -9.42 10.85
CA PRO A 150 7.21 -9.97 11.11
C PRO A 150 6.12 -9.41 10.21
N TYR A 151 6.16 -8.10 9.87
CA TYR A 151 5.22 -7.52 8.93
C TYR A 151 5.27 -8.21 7.56
N SER A 152 6.45 -8.26 6.94
CA SER A 152 6.62 -8.86 5.63
C SER A 152 6.30 -10.36 5.64
N ALA A 153 6.59 -11.07 6.75
CA ALA A 153 6.23 -12.47 6.92
C ALA A 153 4.71 -12.67 6.96
N THR A 154 3.95 -11.81 7.66
CA THR A 154 2.48 -11.89 7.69
C THR A 154 1.85 -11.55 6.33
N LYS A 155 2.45 -10.63 5.55
CA LYS A 155 2.02 -10.32 4.19
C LYS A 155 2.30 -11.49 3.25
N ALA A 156 3.48 -12.10 3.31
CA ALA A 156 3.80 -13.30 2.53
C ALA A 156 2.86 -14.45 2.85
N ALA A 157 2.53 -14.68 4.13
CA ALA A 157 1.57 -15.69 4.55
C ALA A 157 0.17 -15.42 3.96
N SER A 158 -0.31 -14.17 3.96
CA SER A 158 -1.58 -13.81 3.36
C SER A 158 -1.60 -14.02 1.84
N ASP A 159 -0.53 -13.68 1.14
CA ASP A 159 -0.39 -13.91 -0.30
C ASP A 159 -0.46 -15.41 -0.63
N HIS A 160 0.22 -16.25 0.15
CA HIS A 160 0.15 -17.71 0.00
C HIS A 160 -1.26 -18.25 0.26
N LEU A 161 -2.00 -17.71 1.23
CA LEU A 161 -3.40 -18.05 1.45
C LEU A 161 -4.27 -17.71 0.25
N VAL A 162 -4.13 -16.49 -0.32
CA VAL A 162 -4.87 -16.08 -1.52
C VAL A 162 -4.59 -17.05 -2.67
N ARG A 163 -3.33 -17.33 -2.97
CA ARG A 163 -2.94 -18.25 -4.05
C ARG A 163 -3.44 -19.69 -3.80
N SER A 164 -3.42 -20.15 -2.55
CA SER A 164 -3.98 -21.47 -2.22
C SER A 164 -5.48 -21.55 -2.52
N TYR A 165 -6.24 -20.48 -2.21
CA TYR A 165 -7.68 -20.42 -2.51
C TYR A 165 -7.98 -20.33 -4.00
N ILE A 166 -7.17 -19.61 -4.77
CA ILE A 166 -7.25 -19.60 -6.25
C ILE A 166 -7.10 -21.05 -6.77
N ASN A 167 -6.05 -21.74 -6.31
CA ASN A 167 -5.71 -23.08 -6.80
C ASN A 167 -6.72 -24.15 -6.37
N THR A 168 -7.18 -24.12 -5.11
CA THR A 168 -8.02 -25.19 -4.54
C THR A 168 -9.51 -24.92 -4.71
N HIS A 169 -9.94 -23.66 -4.57
CA HIS A 169 -11.35 -23.28 -4.57
C HIS A 169 -11.77 -22.52 -5.83
N LYS A 170 -10.83 -22.24 -6.74
CA LYS A 170 -11.05 -21.54 -8.02
C LYS A 170 -11.76 -20.20 -7.83
N ILE A 171 -11.47 -19.50 -6.73
CA ILE A 171 -12.00 -18.15 -6.54
C ILE A 171 -11.35 -17.18 -7.54
N ASN A 172 -12.08 -16.14 -7.90
CA ASN A 172 -11.53 -15.06 -8.72
C ASN A 172 -10.78 -14.08 -7.81
N ALA A 173 -9.46 -14.19 -7.78
CA ALA A 173 -8.62 -13.33 -6.95
C ALA A 173 -7.27 -13.06 -7.62
N VAL A 174 -6.64 -11.96 -7.24
CA VAL A 174 -5.31 -11.56 -7.70
C VAL A 174 -4.55 -10.92 -6.54
N VAL A 175 -3.26 -11.20 -6.44
CA VAL A 175 -2.32 -10.56 -5.52
C VAL A 175 -1.56 -9.46 -6.26
N THR A 176 -1.42 -8.31 -5.64
CA THR A 176 -0.57 -7.23 -6.15
C THR A 176 0.53 -6.90 -5.15
N ASN A 177 1.78 -6.90 -5.59
CA ASN A 177 2.92 -6.53 -4.76
C ASN A 177 3.40 -5.14 -5.22
N CYS A 178 3.23 -4.13 -4.36
CA CYS A 178 3.62 -2.76 -4.71
C CYS A 178 4.92 -2.34 -4.03
N SER A 179 5.65 -1.45 -4.70
CA SER A 179 6.81 -0.77 -4.13
C SER A 179 6.40 0.34 -3.13
N ASN A 180 7.38 1.08 -2.59
CA ASN A 180 7.15 2.08 -1.56
C ASN A 180 6.25 3.22 -2.07
N ASN A 181 5.02 3.26 -1.60
CA ASN A 181 4.07 4.32 -1.94
C ASN A 181 4.36 5.62 -1.21
N TYR A 182 4.15 6.75 -1.90
CA TYR A 182 4.15 8.08 -1.31
C TYR A 182 3.05 8.95 -1.91
N GLY A 183 2.63 9.99 -1.18
CA GLY A 183 1.57 10.87 -1.66
C GLY A 183 0.75 11.53 -0.56
N PRO A 184 -0.31 12.25 -0.92
CA PRO A 184 -1.29 12.83 0.00
C PRO A 184 -1.88 11.78 0.94
N ARG A 185 -2.22 12.16 2.18
CA ARG A 185 -2.88 11.31 3.20
C ARG A 185 -1.99 10.21 3.81
N GLN A 186 -0.68 10.19 3.47
CA GLN A 186 0.23 9.23 4.08
C GLN A 186 0.46 9.56 5.55
N HIS A 187 0.36 8.54 6.42
CA HIS A 187 0.50 8.71 7.87
C HIS A 187 1.88 9.25 8.26
N SER A 188 1.91 10.14 9.25
CA SER A 188 3.10 10.90 9.64
C SER A 188 4.31 10.07 10.10
N GLU A 189 4.11 8.80 10.46
CA GLU A 189 5.18 7.87 10.84
C GLU A 189 6.04 7.39 9.67
N LYS A 190 5.53 7.49 8.44
CA LYS A 190 6.24 7.03 7.24
C LYS A 190 7.32 8.02 6.83
N PHE A 191 8.32 7.54 6.08
CA PHE A 191 9.57 8.26 5.83
C PHE A 191 9.35 9.65 5.20
N ILE A 192 8.67 9.76 4.06
CA ILE A 192 8.46 11.05 3.38
C ILE A 192 7.68 12.05 4.26
N PRO A 193 6.54 11.68 4.88
CA PRO A 193 5.88 12.57 5.85
C PRO A 193 6.77 12.97 7.02
N THR A 194 7.57 12.04 7.57
CA THR A 194 8.54 12.35 8.64
C THR A 194 9.53 13.42 8.17
N VAL A 195 10.12 13.24 6.97
CA VAL A 195 11.06 14.23 6.40
C VAL A 195 10.39 15.59 6.28
N ILE A 196 9.21 15.68 5.68
CA ILE A 196 8.46 16.93 5.50
C ILE A 196 8.20 17.60 6.86
N ASN A 197 7.68 16.86 7.84
CA ASN A 197 7.38 17.36 9.17
C ASN A 197 8.64 17.87 9.90
N HIS A 198 9.77 17.16 9.77
CA HIS A 198 11.02 17.60 10.37
C HIS A 198 11.54 18.90 9.74
N ILE A 199 11.45 19.03 8.42
CA ILE A 199 11.84 20.26 7.71
C ILE A 199 10.96 21.44 8.13
N LEU A 200 9.63 21.26 8.17
CA LEU A 200 8.68 22.29 8.61
C LEU A 200 8.95 22.77 10.04
N ASN A 201 9.28 21.85 10.93
CA ASN A 201 9.56 22.12 12.34
C ASN A 201 11.05 22.46 12.60
N ARG A 202 11.88 22.58 11.56
CA ARG A 202 13.33 22.86 11.67
C ARG A 202 14.08 21.85 12.55
N LYS A 203 13.63 20.58 12.53
CA LYS A 203 14.25 19.47 13.26
C LYS A 203 15.15 18.64 12.36
N PRO A 204 16.18 17.99 12.88
CA PRO A 204 16.99 17.05 12.12
C PRO A 204 16.17 15.83 11.68
N ILE A 205 16.33 15.42 10.43
CA ILE A 205 15.69 14.26 9.81
C ILE A 205 16.37 12.99 10.30
N PRO A 206 15.65 12.03 10.91
CA PRO A 206 16.25 10.75 11.31
C PRO A 206 16.50 9.87 10.09
N LEU A 207 17.72 9.38 9.95
CA LEU A 207 18.12 8.40 8.96
C LEU A 207 18.64 7.14 9.64
N TYR A 208 18.05 6.00 9.34
CA TYR A 208 18.52 4.70 9.86
C TYR A 208 19.89 4.36 9.28
N GLY A 209 20.80 3.87 10.14
CA GLY A 209 22.15 3.49 9.74
C GLY A 209 22.90 4.64 9.04
N THR A 210 23.28 4.43 7.79
CA THR A 210 23.93 5.42 6.93
C THR A 210 22.99 6.14 5.98
N GLY A 211 21.70 5.78 5.95
CA GLY A 211 20.70 6.33 5.02
C GLY A 211 20.86 5.82 3.58
N THR A 212 21.66 4.77 3.37
CA THR A 212 21.97 4.21 2.03
C THR A 212 20.98 3.16 1.54
N ASN A 213 20.01 2.77 2.35
CA ASN A 213 18.94 1.86 1.92
C ASN A 213 18.20 2.44 0.71
N ILE A 214 18.09 1.64 -0.37
CA ILE A 214 17.44 2.04 -1.61
C ILE A 214 15.98 1.57 -1.61
N ARG A 215 15.09 2.43 -2.06
CA ARG A 215 13.66 2.14 -2.23
C ARG A 215 13.21 2.52 -3.64
N ASP A 216 12.33 1.71 -4.19
CA ASP A 216 11.58 2.04 -5.41
C ASP A 216 10.32 2.83 -5.00
N TRP A 217 10.18 4.06 -5.50
CA TRP A 217 9.15 5.00 -5.07
C TRP A 217 8.03 5.10 -6.07
N LEU A 218 6.82 4.80 -5.62
CA LEU A 218 5.59 4.79 -6.41
C LEU A 218 4.61 5.87 -5.91
N TYR A 219 4.21 6.78 -6.78
CA TYR A 219 3.20 7.75 -6.42
C TYR A 219 1.83 7.09 -6.26
N VAL A 220 1.09 7.45 -5.20
CA VAL A 220 -0.12 6.72 -4.79
C VAL A 220 -1.24 6.74 -5.81
N GLU A 221 -1.41 7.83 -6.59
CA GLU A 221 -2.43 7.87 -7.64
C GLU A 221 -2.12 6.87 -8.77
N ASP A 222 -0.85 6.72 -9.15
CA ASP A 222 -0.43 5.73 -10.16
C ASP A 222 -0.69 4.30 -9.65
N HIS A 223 -0.46 4.03 -8.37
CA HIS A 223 -0.82 2.75 -7.77
C HIS A 223 -2.34 2.51 -7.84
N CYS A 224 -3.16 3.50 -7.48
CA CYS A 224 -4.62 3.39 -7.56
C CYS A 224 -5.10 3.10 -9.00
N GLU A 225 -4.50 3.75 -10.02
CA GLU A 225 -4.80 3.47 -11.42
C GLU A 225 -4.47 2.03 -11.81
N ALA A 226 -3.32 1.48 -11.36
CA ALA A 226 -2.95 0.09 -11.59
C ALA A 226 -3.99 -0.87 -10.99
N LEU A 227 -4.39 -0.63 -9.74
CA LEU A 227 -5.37 -1.46 -9.04
C LEU A 227 -6.74 -1.42 -9.71
N LEU A 228 -7.19 -0.25 -10.19
CA LEU A 228 -8.43 -0.13 -10.99
C LEU A 228 -8.33 -0.92 -12.28
N ALA A 229 -7.22 -0.82 -13.01
CA ALA A 229 -7.02 -1.58 -14.25
C ALA A 229 -7.07 -3.10 -14.01
N ILE A 230 -6.40 -3.59 -12.95
CA ILE A 230 -6.39 -5.00 -12.56
C ILE A 230 -7.79 -5.47 -12.12
N GLY A 231 -8.48 -4.65 -11.34
CA GLY A 231 -9.80 -5.00 -10.79
C GLY A 231 -10.90 -5.09 -11.86
N GLU A 232 -10.91 -4.18 -12.81
CA GLU A 232 -11.95 -4.06 -13.83
C GLU A 232 -11.78 -5.00 -15.03
N GLN A 233 -10.55 -5.42 -15.29
CA GLN A 233 -10.25 -6.36 -16.37
C GLN A 233 -10.09 -7.78 -15.82
N ASN A 234 -9.96 -8.74 -16.72
CA ASN A 234 -9.67 -10.13 -16.37
C ASN A 234 -8.16 -10.36 -16.45
N PRO A 235 -7.44 -10.34 -15.32
CA PRO A 235 -6.01 -10.65 -15.32
C PRO A 235 -5.78 -12.09 -15.81
N SER A 236 -4.72 -12.27 -16.60
CA SER A 236 -4.33 -13.60 -17.10
C SER A 236 -3.55 -14.41 -16.07
N ASP A 237 -3.16 -13.77 -14.97
CA ASP A 237 -2.33 -14.35 -13.93
C ASP A 237 -2.87 -13.98 -12.54
N ASP A 238 -2.39 -14.68 -11.53
CA ASP A 238 -2.79 -14.53 -10.13
C ASP A 238 -1.93 -13.50 -9.35
N ARG A 239 -0.88 -12.93 -9.98
CA ARG A 239 0.04 -11.99 -9.32
C ARG A 239 0.63 -10.96 -10.28
N TYR A 240 0.70 -9.69 -9.80
CA TYR A 240 1.30 -8.56 -10.52
C TYR A 240 2.12 -7.67 -9.61
N ASN A 241 3.31 -7.33 -10.05
CA ASN A 241 4.15 -6.31 -9.43
C ASN A 241 3.74 -4.92 -9.91
N ILE A 242 3.74 -3.95 -8.98
CA ILE A 242 3.42 -2.54 -9.26
C ILE A 242 4.56 -1.69 -8.71
N GLY A 243 5.48 -1.28 -9.58
CA GLY A 243 6.68 -0.50 -9.23
C GLY A 243 6.60 0.93 -9.75
N GLY A 244 7.31 1.84 -9.09
CA GLY A 244 7.44 3.22 -9.53
C GLY A 244 8.57 3.43 -10.55
N GLY A 245 9.54 2.51 -10.58
CA GLY A 245 10.72 2.60 -11.44
C GLY A 245 11.70 3.71 -11.03
N VAL A 246 11.60 4.21 -9.81
CA VAL A 246 12.42 5.29 -9.26
C VAL A 246 13.16 4.81 -8.02
N GLU A 247 14.37 4.31 -8.23
CA GLU A 247 15.22 3.84 -7.13
C GLU A 247 16.05 5.00 -6.56
N MET A 248 15.89 5.25 -5.26
CA MET A 248 16.68 6.28 -4.54
C MET A 248 17.01 5.81 -3.13
N THR A 249 18.17 6.22 -2.64
CA THR A 249 18.48 6.07 -1.21
C THR A 249 17.58 6.97 -0.36
N ASN A 250 17.39 6.59 0.90
CA ASN A 250 16.66 7.44 1.85
C ASN A 250 17.32 8.82 2.01
N TYR A 251 18.66 8.88 1.98
CA TYR A 251 19.40 10.14 1.98
C TYR A 251 19.06 11.00 0.75
N GLN A 252 19.16 10.42 -0.47
CA GLN A 252 18.84 11.16 -1.71
C GLN A 252 17.39 11.66 -1.71
N MET A 253 16.44 10.85 -1.25
CA MET A 253 15.03 11.28 -1.12
C MET A 253 14.89 12.48 -0.19
N ALA A 254 15.53 12.46 0.98
CA ALA A 254 15.49 13.58 1.93
C ALA A 254 16.12 14.86 1.34
N VAL A 255 17.24 14.72 0.61
CA VAL A 255 17.88 15.85 -0.12
C VAL A 255 16.94 16.40 -1.19
N THR A 256 16.28 15.56 -1.96
CA THR A 256 15.32 15.99 -2.98
C THR A 256 14.15 16.77 -2.37
N ILE A 257 13.63 16.31 -1.23
CA ILE A 257 12.54 17.02 -0.53
C ILE A 257 13.03 18.38 -0.01
N LEU A 258 14.25 18.47 0.55
CA LEU A 258 14.85 19.74 0.98
C LEU A 258 14.95 20.73 -0.18
N ASP A 259 15.42 20.27 -1.34
CA ASP A 259 15.57 21.10 -2.55
C ASP A 259 14.23 21.63 -3.04
N ILE A 260 13.21 20.77 -3.18
CA ILE A 260 11.85 21.18 -3.58
C ILE A 260 11.24 22.18 -2.57
N MET A 261 11.55 22.03 -1.28
CA MET A 261 11.09 22.96 -0.23
C MET A 261 11.95 24.24 -0.14
N GLY A 262 12.93 24.45 -1.05
CA GLY A 262 13.81 25.61 -1.08
C GLY A 262 14.70 25.74 0.15
N LYS A 263 15.13 24.63 0.75
CA LYS A 263 16.01 24.62 1.91
C LYS A 263 17.46 24.33 1.51
N PRO A 264 18.44 25.09 2.04
CA PRO A 264 19.85 24.81 1.74
C PRO A 264 20.24 23.45 2.31
N ILE A 265 20.88 22.60 1.48
CA ILE A 265 21.36 21.28 1.87
C ILE A 265 22.57 21.48 2.79
N SER A 266 22.51 20.89 3.99
CA SER A 266 23.61 20.91 4.95
C SER A 266 23.44 19.77 5.97
N ASP A 267 24.54 19.36 6.61
CA ASP A 267 24.57 18.24 7.57
C ASP A 267 23.65 18.45 8.78
N ARG A 268 23.34 19.71 9.13
CA ARG A 268 22.41 20.04 10.21
C ARG A 268 21.01 19.42 10.04
N TRP A 269 20.65 19.06 8.80
CA TRP A 269 19.36 18.46 8.53
C TRP A 269 19.31 16.97 8.81
N PHE A 270 20.43 16.30 9.05
CA PHE A 270 20.48 14.86 9.17
C PHE A 270 20.92 14.43 10.57
N LYS A 271 20.20 13.44 11.11
CA LYS A 271 20.56 12.74 12.33
C LYS A 271 20.57 11.24 12.05
N TYR A 272 21.76 10.65 11.98
CA TYR A 272 21.89 9.21 11.86
C TYR A 272 21.51 8.54 13.17
N VAL A 273 20.66 7.52 13.10
CA VAL A 273 20.17 6.73 14.24
C VAL A 273 20.50 5.25 14.02
N ASP A 274 20.44 4.47 15.09
CA ASP A 274 20.69 3.03 15.01
C ASP A 274 19.78 2.37 13.98
N ASP A 275 20.34 1.46 13.19
CA ASP A 275 19.56 0.75 12.18
C ASP A 275 18.66 -0.30 12.83
N ARG A 276 17.50 -0.56 12.21
CA ARG A 276 16.54 -1.54 12.72
C ARG A 276 16.97 -2.97 12.37
N PRO A 277 16.67 -3.97 13.23
CA PRO A 277 16.92 -5.37 12.91
C PRO A 277 16.19 -5.80 11.63
N GLY A 278 16.87 -6.57 10.78
CA GLY A 278 16.27 -7.10 9.54
C GLY A 278 15.99 -6.04 8.48
N HIS A 279 16.64 -4.87 8.54
CA HIS A 279 16.44 -3.82 7.54
C HIS A 279 16.94 -4.25 6.17
N ASP A 280 16.04 -4.25 5.19
CA ASP A 280 16.37 -4.59 3.82
C ASP A 280 17.18 -3.48 3.15
N LEU A 281 18.17 -3.87 2.33
CA LEU A 281 19.11 -2.93 1.73
C LEU A 281 18.51 -2.23 0.51
N ARG A 282 17.90 -2.98 -0.42
CA ARG A 282 17.37 -2.43 -1.67
C ARG A 282 16.10 -3.14 -2.09
N TYR A 283 15.14 -2.36 -2.60
CA TYR A 283 13.97 -2.81 -3.32
C TYR A 283 13.97 -2.21 -4.73
N ALA A 284 13.69 -3.05 -5.71
CA ALA A 284 13.47 -2.66 -7.10
C ALA A 284 12.47 -3.62 -7.73
N MET A 285 11.44 -3.09 -8.39
CA MET A 285 10.33 -3.90 -8.93
C MET A 285 10.36 -3.91 -10.45
N ASP A 286 10.23 -5.10 -11.04
CA ASP A 286 9.88 -5.24 -12.44
C ASP A 286 8.36 -5.29 -12.57
N TYR A 287 7.77 -4.30 -13.22
CA TYR A 287 6.33 -4.20 -13.50
C TYR A 287 5.99 -4.44 -14.98
N SER A 288 6.92 -5.00 -15.75
CA SER A 288 6.76 -5.21 -17.20
C SER A 288 5.56 -6.11 -17.56
N LYS A 289 5.22 -7.07 -16.70
CA LYS A 289 4.04 -7.92 -16.85
C LYS A 289 2.74 -7.11 -16.80
N LEU A 290 2.63 -6.18 -15.85
CA LEU A 290 1.51 -5.27 -15.72
C LEU A 290 1.41 -4.36 -16.97
N THR A 291 2.54 -3.80 -17.41
CA THR A 291 2.60 -2.97 -18.62
C THR A 291 2.13 -3.75 -19.87
N LYS A 292 2.64 -4.97 -20.05
CA LYS A 292 2.28 -5.79 -21.23
C LYS A 292 0.80 -6.12 -21.28
N GLN A 293 0.18 -6.41 -20.13
CA GLN A 293 -1.22 -6.86 -20.12
C GLN A 293 -2.21 -5.69 -20.11
N PHE A 294 -1.93 -4.64 -19.33
CA PHE A 294 -2.90 -3.55 -19.07
C PHE A 294 -2.51 -2.23 -19.72
N GLY A 295 -1.33 -2.12 -20.33
CA GLY A 295 -0.80 -0.86 -20.86
C GLY A 295 -0.46 0.17 -19.78
N TRP A 296 -0.40 -0.26 -18.50
CA TRP A 296 -0.15 0.63 -17.38
C TRP A 296 1.35 0.93 -17.24
N MET A 297 1.65 2.18 -16.95
CA MET A 297 2.98 2.68 -16.53
C MET A 297 2.78 3.83 -15.54
N PRO A 298 3.73 4.05 -14.59
CA PRO A 298 3.70 5.25 -13.76
C PRO A 298 3.66 6.53 -14.62
N ARG A 299 2.77 7.45 -14.31
CA ARG A 299 2.61 8.72 -15.04
C ARG A 299 3.28 9.90 -14.37
N HIS A 300 3.41 9.83 -13.05
CA HIS A 300 4.04 10.87 -12.27
C HIS A 300 5.54 10.61 -12.15
N ASN A 301 6.36 11.59 -12.53
CA ASN A 301 7.75 11.58 -12.11
C ASN A 301 7.86 11.97 -10.63
N LEU A 302 9.00 11.71 -10.02
CA LEU A 302 9.21 11.93 -8.59
C LEU A 302 8.94 13.37 -8.17
N VAL A 303 9.42 14.36 -8.94
CA VAL A 303 9.27 15.78 -8.59
C VAL A 303 7.80 16.18 -8.56
N THR A 304 7.04 15.85 -9.61
CA THR A 304 5.61 16.18 -9.69
C THR A 304 4.79 15.49 -8.60
N GLY A 305 5.12 14.24 -8.26
CA GLY A 305 4.48 13.51 -7.16
C GLY A 305 4.81 14.13 -5.79
N LEU A 306 6.07 14.53 -5.56
CA LEU A 306 6.48 15.20 -4.32
C LEU A 306 5.84 16.59 -4.18
N GLU A 307 5.76 17.37 -5.26
CA GLU A 307 5.08 18.67 -5.24
C GLU A 307 3.59 18.53 -4.86
N LYS A 308 2.87 17.58 -5.44
CA LYS A 308 1.48 17.28 -5.06
C LYS A 308 1.38 16.85 -3.60
N THR A 309 2.30 16.00 -3.14
CA THR A 309 2.40 15.57 -1.75
C THR A 309 2.58 16.76 -0.82
N LEU A 310 3.55 17.61 -1.10
CA LEU A 310 3.84 18.81 -0.30
C LEU A 310 2.65 19.76 -0.23
N ARG A 311 1.96 20.02 -1.36
CA ARG A 311 0.76 20.87 -1.37
C ARG A 311 -0.29 20.38 -0.38
N TRP A 312 -0.47 19.05 -0.28
CA TRP A 312 -1.41 18.47 0.69
C TRP A 312 -0.99 18.68 2.15
N TYR A 313 0.32 18.62 2.45
CA TYR A 313 0.83 18.88 3.81
C TYR A 313 0.89 20.36 4.18
N TYR A 314 0.85 21.27 3.20
CA TYR A 314 0.79 22.71 3.44
C TYR A 314 -0.65 23.25 3.56
N ALA A 315 -1.65 22.51 3.08
CA ALA A 315 -3.06 22.91 3.16
C ALA A 315 -3.63 22.70 4.57
#